data_2205f7a534d622399b0583d5201c60b9
#
_entry.id   2205f7a534d622399b0583d5201c60b9
#
_cell.length_a   1.000
_cell.length_b   1.000
_cell.length_c   1.000
_cell.angle_alpha   90.00
_cell.angle_beta   90.00
_cell.angle_gamma   90.00
#
_symmetry.space_group_name_H-M   'P 1'
#
loop_
_entity.id
_entity.type
_entity.pdbx_description
1 polymer ?
#
loop_
_entity_poly.entity_id
_entity_poly.type
_entity_poly.pdbx_seq_one_letter_code
_entity_poly.pdbx_strand_id
1 'polypeptide(L)'
;MKHAELLSVRDLHVQVGEKEILHGVNLSVGTDETHVLLGPNGTGKSTLGYAITGNPAYQVTRGSITFDGEDITSMPVNERAKKGVFLSFQNPLEVPGISLSNFIRSALSARTGKNVRIWDFNKELQKAMEVLDMDPSYGFRDLNVGFSGGEKKKAEILQLLLLNPSLAILDETASGLDVDAVRTVSKGIEEYQKSKDGALLIITHSTRILESLHVDKTHVLVDGRLVAEGDGSLVDEINENGFEQFIASANEK
;
A
#
# COMPACT_ATOMS: atom_id res chain seq x y z
N MET A 1 9.11 20.57 -9.98
CA MET A 1 9.94 20.70 -8.75
C MET A 1 10.39 19.28 -8.40
N LYS A 2 11.63 19.06 -7.93
CA LYS A 2 12.00 17.73 -7.42
C LYS A 2 11.20 17.51 -6.14
N HIS A 3 10.37 16.46 -6.10
CA HIS A 3 9.70 16.01 -4.87
C HIS A 3 10.77 15.64 -3.83
N ALA A 4 10.53 15.98 -2.57
CA ALA A 4 11.42 15.57 -1.48
C ALA A 4 11.34 14.04 -1.35
N GLU A 5 12.47 13.36 -1.11
CA GLU A 5 12.51 11.91 -0.88
C GLU A 5 11.78 11.59 0.42
N LEU A 6 10.65 10.88 0.32
CA LEU A 6 9.85 10.47 1.46
C LEU A 6 10.29 9.08 1.97
N LEU A 7 10.43 8.11 1.05
CA LEU A 7 10.92 6.77 1.33
C LEU A 7 12.20 6.51 0.55
N SER A 8 13.22 6.01 1.23
CA SER A 8 14.46 5.53 0.61
C SER A 8 14.77 4.12 1.13
N VAL A 9 14.84 3.17 0.21
CA VAL A 9 15.25 1.78 0.45
C VAL A 9 16.58 1.58 -0.25
N ARG A 10 17.62 1.14 0.49
CA ARG A 10 18.97 1.00 -0.07
C ARG A 10 19.54 -0.38 0.24
N ASP A 11 19.98 -1.07 -0.80
CA ASP A 11 20.63 -2.39 -0.75
C ASP A 11 19.89 -3.36 0.19
N LEU A 12 18.55 -3.38 0.07
CA LEU A 12 17.70 -4.08 1.02
C LEU A 12 17.67 -5.58 0.75
N HIS A 13 18.12 -6.34 1.73
CA HIS A 13 18.00 -7.79 1.78
C HIS A 13 17.02 -8.20 2.86
N VAL A 14 16.07 -9.08 2.52
CA VAL A 14 15.02 -9.52 3.44
C VAL A 14 14.90 -11.03 3.43
N GLN A 15 14.87 -11.60 4.63
CA GLN A 15 14.69 -13.03 4.88
C GLN A 15 13.34 -13.32 5.53
N VAL A 16 12.70 -14.42 5.10
CA VAL A 16 11.48 -14.96 5.70
C VAL A 16 11.74 -16.41 6.11
N GLY A 17 11.71 -16.68 7.40
CA GLY A 17 12.21 -17.95 7.93
C GLY A 17 13.70 -18.10 7.61
N GLU A 18 14.08 -19.16 6.90
CA GLU A 18 15.48 -19.41 6.48
C GLU A 18 15.77 -18.96 5.04
N LYS A 19 14.77 -18.44 4.32
CA LYS A 19 14.91 -18.10 2.91
C LYS A 19 15.05 -16.60 2.71
N GLU A 20 16.13 -16.17 2.08
CA GLU A 20 16.27 -14.81 1.57
C GLU A 20 15.36 -14.63 0.34
N ILE A 21 14.57 -13.55 0.35
CA ILE A 21 13.57 -13.26 -0.68
C ILE A 21 13.93 -12.00 -1.46
N LEU A 22 14.49 -10.97 -0.80
CA LEU A 22 14.94 -9.75 -1.46
C LEU A 22 16.46 -9.69 -1.44
N HIS A 23 17.03 -9.30 -2.59
CA HIS A 23 18.45 -9.41 -2.88
C HIS A 23 19.05 -8.06 -3.33
N GLY A 24 19.12 -7.08 -2.39
CA GLY A 24 19.71 -5.77 -2.65
C GLY A 24 18.78 -4.81 -3.40
N VAL A 25 17.51 -4.72 -2.96
CA VAL A 25 16.52 -3.81 -3.54
C VAL A 25 16.87 -2.36 -3.22
N ASN A 26 16.83 -1.51 -4.26
CA ASN A 26 16.96 -0.06 -4.13
C ASN A 26 15.70 0.59 -4.69
N LEU A 27 14.98 1.36 -3.86
CA LEU A 27 13.74 2.05 -4.23
C LEU A 27 13.69 3.41 -3.53
N SER A 28 13.34 4.46 -4.27
CA SER A 28 13.08 5.78 -3.72
C SER A 28 11.70 6.26 -4.16
N VAL A 29 10.90 6.77 -3.21
CA VAL A 29 9.58 7.35 -3.47
C VAL A 29 9.57 8.76 -2.91
N GLY A 30 9.22 9.74 -3.75
CA GLY A 30 9.07 11.13 -3.35
C GLY A 30 7.71 11.40 -2.69
N THR A 31 7.59 12.57 -2.06
CA THR A 31 6.30 13.10 -1.61
C THR A 31 5.38 13.31 -2.81
N ASP A 32 4.09 13.01 -2.66
CA ASP A 32 3.06 13.16 -3.71
C ASP A 32 3.30 12.31 -4.98
N GLU A 33 4.22 11.35 -4.93
CA GLU A 33 4.47 10.44 -6.05
C GLU A 33 3.65 9.15 -5.92
N THR A 34 3.21 8.62 -7.06
CA THR A 34 2.59 7.31 -7.18
C THR A 34 3.52 6.37 -7.92
N HIS A 35 4.02 5.38 -7.22
CA HIS A 35 4.86 4.34 -7.75
C HIS A 35 4.09 3.03 -7.87
N VAL A 36 4.36 2.29 -8.94
CA VAL A 36 3.79 0.96 -9.18
C VAL A 36 4.90 -0.07 -9.15
N LEU A 37 4.71 -1.15 -8.41
CA LEU A 37 5.60 -2.30 -8.35
C LEU A 37 4.94 -3.50 -9.02
N LEU A 38 5.42 -3.86 -10.19
CA LEU A 38 4.97 -4.99 -10.99
C LEU A 38 5.97 -6.15 -10.93
N GLY A 39 5.53 -7.32 -11.33
CA GLY A 39 6.39 -8.52 -11.44
C GLY A 39 5.58 -9.80 -11.31
N PRO A 40 6.14 -10.94 -11.71
CA PRO A 40 5.53 -12.25 -11.57
C PRO A 40 5.16 -12.58 -10.12
N ASN A 41 4.28 -13.57 -9.93
CA ASN A 41 3.94 -14.04 -8.60
C ASN A 41 5.15 -14.68 -7.91
N GLY A 42 5.28 -14.46 -6.60
CA GLY A 42 6.36 -15.05 -5.80
C GLY A 42 7.71 -14.34 -5.90
N THR A 43 7.82 -13.21 -6.60
CA THR A 43 9.09 -12.48 -6.77
C THR A 43 9.50 -11.59 -5.60
N GLY A 44 8.66 -11.48 -4.55
CA GLY A 44 8.99 -10.70 -3.35
C GLY A 44 8.30 -9.33 -3.24
N LYS A 45 7.30 -9.01 -4.10
CA LYS A 45 6.59 -7.71 -4.05
C LYS A 45 5.97 -7.43 -2.68
N SER A 46 5.15 -8.33 -2.18
CA SER A 46 4.54 -8.20 -0.84
C SER A 46 5.58 -8.22 0.27
N THR A 47 6.70 -8.97 0.09
CA THR A 47 7.83 -8.98 1.03
C THR A 47 8.42 -7.58 1.20
N LEU A 48 8.55 -6.81 0.11
CA LEU A 48 9.02 -5.43 0.19
C LEU A 48 8.05 -4.56 1.00
N GLY A 49 6.74 -4.64 0.74
CA GLY A 49 5.72 -3.93 1.50
C GLY A 49 5.75 -4.27 2.99
N TYR A 50 5.83 -5.55 3.34
CA TYR A 50 5.93 -6.00 4.73
C TYR A 50 7.24 -5.58 5.41
N ALA A 51 8.36 -5.58 4.70
CA ALA A 51 9.63 -5.10 5.23
C ALA A 51 9.59 -3.58 5.51
N ILE A 52 9.03 -2.78 4.60
CA ILE A 52 8.87 -1.33 4.78
C ILE A 52 7.96 -1.03 5.99
N THR A 53 6.91 -1.81 6.21
CA THR A 53 6.01 -1.62 7.36
C THR A 53 6.55 -2.20 8.67
N GLY A 54 7.65 -2.96 8.64
CA GLY A 54 8.30 -3.50 9.83
C GLY A 54 7.64 -4.74 10.40
N ASN A 55 6.98 -5.54 9.56
CA ASN A 55 6.42 -6.81 9.99
C ASN A 55 7.54 -7.75 10.48
N PRO A 56 7.48 -8.23 11.74
CA PRO A 56 8.58 -8.99 12.36
C PRO A 56 8.89 -10.34 11.71
N ALA A 57 7.99 -10.89 10.90
CA ALA A 57 8.25 -12.10 10.13
C ALA A 57 9.19 -11.88 8.94
N TYR A 58 9.43 -10.62 8.56
CA TYR A 58 10.24 -10.20 7.41
C TYR A 58 11.50 -9.50 7.91
N GLN A 59 12.56 -10.26 8.11
CA GLN A 59 13.80 -9.77 8.72
C GLN A 59 14.68 -9.08 7.70
N VAL A 60 15.00 -7.81 7.94
CA VAL A 60 16.04 -7.10 7.19
C VAL A 60 17.40 -7.61 7.66
N THR A 61 18.12 -8.27 6.76
CA THR A 61 19.46 -8.86 7.04
C THR A 61 20.59 -7.92 6.61
N ARG A 62 20.33 -7.03 5.65
CA ARG A 62 21.28 -6.05 5.13
C ARG A 62 20.53 -4.87 4.50
N GLY A 63 21.18 -3.72 4.41
CA GLY A 63 20.62 -2.50 3.83
C GLY A 63 19.89 -1.64 4.85
N SER A 64 19.17 -0.64 4.36
CA SER A 64 18.45 0.32 5.20
C SER A 64 17.16 0.79 4.58
N ILE A 65 16.23 1.22 5.45
CA ILE A 65 14.96 1.85 5.09
C ILE A 65 14.90 3.19 5.82
N THR A 66 14.85 4.28 5.06
CA THR A 66 14.72 5.64 5.58
C THR A 66 13.34 6.19 5.20
N PHE A 67 12.64 6.79 6.13
CA PHE A 67 11.33 7.40 5.94
C PHE A 67 11.31 8.81 6.51
N ASP A 68 10.99 9.81 5.69
CA ASP A 68 11.01 11.24 6.04
C ASP A 68 12.33 11.66 6.71
N GLY A 69 13.44 11.19 6.13
CA GLY A 69 14.81 11.48 6.59
C GLY A 69 15.26 10.69 7.82
N GLU A 70 14.42 9.84 8.43
CA GLU A 70 14.75 9.03 9.61
C GLU A 70 14.95 7.56 9.23
N ASP A 71 16.00 6.92 9.78
CA ASP A 71 16.20 5.47 9.63
C ASP A 71 15.15 4.71 10.45
N ILE A 72 14.30 3.97 9.74
CA ILE A 72 13.24 3.15 10.34
C ILE A 72 13.55 1.64 10.28
N THR A 73 14.74 1.24 9.84
CA THR A 73 15.09 -0.16 9.56
C THR A 73 14.79 -1.11 10.74
N SER A 74 15.08 -0.69 11.96
CA SER A 74 14.79 -1.46 13.18
C SER A 74 13.57 -0.98 13.96
N MET A 75 12.83 0.03 13.45
CA MET A 75 11.69 0.61 14.14
C MET A 75 10.51 -0.36 14.16
N PRO A 76 9.80 -0.53 15.30
CA PRO A 76 8.63 -1.38 15.41
C PRO A 76 7.47 -0.92 14.51
N VAL A 77 6.64 -1.86 14.08
CA VAL A 77 5.51 -1.63 13.16
C VAL A 77 4.54 -0.54 13.64
N ASN A 78 4.23 -0.50 14.94
CA ASN A 78 3.34 0.49 15.52
C ASN A 78 3.92 1.92 15.46
N GLU A 79 5.22 2.08 15.61
CA GLU A 79 5.87 3.39 15.50
C GLU A 79 5.94 3.86 14.04
N ARG A 80 6.22 2.96 13.09
CA ARG A 80 6.13 3.29 11.65
C ARG A 80 4.71 3.68 11.24
N ALA A 81 3.69 3.00 11.75
CA ALA A 81 2.29 3.35 11.51
C ALA A 81 1.93 4.75 12.06
N LYS A 82 2.42 5.12 13.25
CA LYS A 82 2.25 6.48 13.81
C LYS A 82 2.93 7.54 12.95
N LYS A 83 4.05 7.24 12.32
CA LYS A 83 4.73 8.14 11.38
C LYS A 83 3.97 8.32 10.05
N GLY A 84 2.97 7.49 9.80
CA GLY A 84 2.13 7.58 8.60
C GLY A 84 2.46 6.58 7.52
N VAL A 85 3.12 5.46 7.85
CA VAL A 85 3.23 4.32 6.94
C VAL A 85 2.00 3.44 7.08
N PHE A 86 1.30 3.18 5.97
CA PHE A 86 0.08 2.37 5.89
C PHE A 86 0.27 1.21 4.92
N LEU A 87 -0.33 0.07 5.23
CA LEU A 87 -0.38 -1.09 4.34
C LEU A 87 -1.81 -1.60 4.22
N SER A 88 -2.32 -1.68 2.98
CA SER A 88 -3.51 -2.46 2.65
C SER A 88 -3.11 -3.92 2.45
N PHE A 89 -3.72 -4.82 3.19
CA PHE A 89 -3.39 -6.24 3.16
C PHE A 89 -4.04 -6.96 1.98
N GLN A 90 -3.35 -7.92 1.40
CA GLN A 90 -3.96 -8.80 0.39
C GLN A 90 -5.21 -9.50 0.93
N ASN A 91 -5.14 -10.01 2.18
CA ASN A 91 -6.24 -10.66 2.87
C ASN A 91 -6.50 -9.99 4.23
N PRO A 92 -7.41 -8.99 4.30
CA PRO A 92 -7.74 -8.31 5.55
C PRO A 92 -8.36 -9.26 6.57
N LEU A 93 -7.82 -9.24 7.80
CA LEU A 93 -8.29 -10.08 8.89
C LEU A 93 -9.61 -9.57 9.48
N GLU A 94 -10.41 -10.50 10.00
CA GLU A 94 -11.59 -10.20 10.80
C GLU A 94 -11.18 -9.94 12.25
N VAL A 95 -11.70 -8.86 12.84
CA VAL A 95 -11.43 -8.49 14.23
C VAL A 95 -12.75 -8.35 14.98
N PRO A 96 -13.26 -9.43 15.62
CA PRO A 96 -14.47 -9.37 16.41
C PRO A 96 -14.32 -8.47 17.64
N GLY A 97 -15.39 -7.79 18.03
CA GLY A 97 -15.47 -7.00 19.25
C GLY A 97 -15.04 -5.53 19.10
N ILE A 98 -14.63 -5.11 17.91
CA ILE A 98 -14.38 -3.69 17.62
C ILE A 98 -15.06 -3.29 16.31
N SER A 99 -15.94 -2.27 16.35
CA SER A 99 -16.57 -1.78 15.12
C SER A 99 -15.55 -1.08 14.20
N LEU A 100 -15.82 -1.11 12.89
CA LEU A 100 -14.99 -0.45 11.87
C LEU A 100 -14.73 1.02 12.22
N SER A 101 -15.77 1.77 12.60
CA SER A 101 -15.65 3.18 13.00
C SER A 101 -14.79 3.38 14.24
N ASN A 102 -14.95 2.55 15.27
CA ASN A 102 -14.15 2.65 16.49
C ASN A 102 -12.70 2.28 16.25
N PHE A 103 -12.43 1.28 15.40
CA PHE A 103 -11.09 0.91 15.00
C PHE A 103 -10.37 2.09 14.31
N ILE A 104 -10.99 2.68 13.28
CA ILE A 104 -10.39 3.81 12.53
C ILE A 104 -10.18 5.02 13.45
N ARG A 105 -11.16 5.37 14.28
CA ARG A 105 -11.06 6.50 15.21
C ARG A 105 -9.94 6.29 16.24
N SER A 106 -9.78 5.07 16.74
CA SER A 106 -8.69 4.71 17.67
C SER A 106 -7.32 4.80 17.00
N ALA A 107 -7.19 4.30 15.78
CA ALA A 107 -5.98 4.40 14.99
C ALA A 107 -5.61 5.87 14.70
N LEU A 108 -6.60 6.70 14.33
CA LEU A 108 -6.40 8.13 14.10
C LEU A 108 -5.97 8.87 15.38
N SER A 109 -6.56 8.53 16.52
CA SER A 109 -6.17 9.08 17.82
C SER A 109 -4.75 8.68 18.21
N ALA A 110 -4.37 7.42 17.99
CA ALA A 110 -3.02 6.92 18.26
C ALA A 110 -1.96 7.59 17.37
N ARG A 111 -2.29 7.83 16.08
CA ARG A 111 -1.39 8.50 15.14
C ARG A 111 -1.22 9.97 15.46
N THR A 112 -2.30 10.69 15.74
CA THR A 112 -2.27 12.14 15.96
C THR A 112 -1.90 12.55 17.38
N GLY A 113 -1.92 11.61 18.32
CA GLY A 113 -1.75 11.88 19.76
C GLY A 113 -2.89 12.70 20.35
N LYS A 114 -4.01 12.87 19.65
CA LYS A 114 -5.15 13.70 20.04
C LYS A 114 -6.41 12.86 20.18
N ASN A 115 -7.27 13.25 21.10
CA ASN A 115 -8.60 12.65 21.20
C ASN A 115 -9.48 13.16 20.05
N VAL A 116 -9.85 12.27 19.14
CA VAL A 116 -10.70 12.59 18.00
C VAL A 116 -12.17 12.69 18.45
N ARG A 117 -12.77 13.87 18.28
CA ARG A 117 -14.17 14.12 18.63
C ARG A 117 -15.09 13.27 17.77
N ILE A 118 -16.01 12.55 18.42
CA ILE A 118 -16.92 11.59 17.74
C ILE A 118 -17.73 12.29 16.64
N TRP A 119 -18.22 13.50 16.90
CA TRP A 119 -19.08 14.22 15.96
C TRP A 119 -18.34 14.61 14.67
N ASP A 120 -17.11 15.13 14.80
CA ASP A 120 -16.28 15.52 13.65
C ASP A 120 -15.88 14.27 12.86
N PHE A 121 -15.49 13.20 13.57
CA PHE A 121 -15.13 11.94 12.96
C PHE A 121 -16.29 11.31 12.16
N ASN A 122 -17.51 11.29 12.74
CA ASN A 122 -18.66 10.70 12.05
C ASN A 122 -19.03 11.46 10.77
N LYS A 123 -18.82 12.77 10.73
CA LYS A 123 -19.03 13.57 9.52
C LYS A 123 -18.04 13.18 8.40
N GLU A 124 -16.76 13.03 8.73
CA GLU A 124 -15.75 12.62 7.76
C GLU A 124 -15.92 11.13 7.37
N LEU A 125 -16.30 10.27 8.31
CA LEU A 125 -16.64 8.88 8.06
C LEU A 125 -17.76 8.75 7.02
N GLN A 126 -18.85 9.50 7.19
CA GLN A 126 -19.98 9.47 6.27
C GLN A 126 -19.56 9.90 4.87
N LYS A 127 -18.82 11.00 4.72
CA LYS A 127 -18.31 11.46 3.42
C LYS A 127 -17.44 10.40 2.72
N ALA A 128 -16.52 9.79 3.47
CA ALA A 128 -15.64 8.77 2.92
C ALA A 128 -16.42 7.50 2.51
N MET A 129 -17.46 7.13 3.28
CA MET A 129 -18.35 6.02 2.91
C MET A 129 -19.17 6.32 1.65
N GLU A 130 -19.63 7.57 1.46
CA GLU A 130 -20.33 8.01 0.24
C GLU A 130 -19.41 7.90 -1.01
N VAL A 131 -18.12 8.25 -0.89
CA VAL A 131 -17.14 8.08 -1.98
C VAL A 131 -17.04 6.63 -2.42
N LEU A 132 -17.14 5.69 -1.47
CA LEU A 132 -16.96 4.25 -1.67
C LEU A 132 -18.27 3.49 -1.93
N ASP A 133 -19.38 4.19 -2.09
CA ASP A 133 -20.72 3.56 -2.19
C ASP A 133 -20.90 2.49 -1.10
N MET A 134 -20.59 2.85 0.16
CA MET A 134 -20.63 1.96 1.31
C MET A 134 -21.76 2.34 2.23
N ASP A 135 -22.63 1.37 2.58
CA ASP A 135 -23.76 1.61 3.48
C ASP A 135 -23.24 2.04 4.87
N PRO A 136 -23.79 3.14 5.45
CA PRO A 136 -23.37 3.65 6.76
C PRO A 136 -23.43 2.63 7.89
N SER A 137 -24.28 1.61 7.79
CA SER A 137 -24.40 0.55 8.81
C SER A 137 -23.10 -0.26 9.00
N TYR A 138 -22.24 -0.33 7.97
CA TYR A 138 -20.93 -0.99 8.08
C TYR A 138 -20.01 -0.34 9.11
N GLY A 139 -20.16 0.95 9.36
CA GLY A 139 -19.42 1.65 10.41
C GLY A 139 -19.65 1.07 11.81
N PHE A 140 -20.81 0.47 12.06
CA PHE A 140 -21.21 -0.13 13.34
C PHE A 140 -20.96 -1.63 13.44
N ARG A 141 -20.61 -2.29 12.32
CA ARG A 141 -20.28 -3.72 12.31
C ARG A 141 -18.83 -3.94 12.72
N ASP A 142 -18.56 -5.10 13.28
CA ASP A 142 -17.19 -5.50 13.63
C ASP A 142 -16.29 -5.54 12.40
N LEU A 143 -15.06 -5.09 12.57
CA LEU A 143 -14.08 -4.92 11.49
C LEU A 143 -13.93 -6.21 10.68
N ASN A 144 -14.35 -6.14 9.40
CA ASN A 144 -14.30 -7.21 8.40
C ASN A 144 -15.10 -8.47 8.73
N VAL A 145 -15.80 -8.57 9.87
CA VAL A 145 -16.54 -9.77 10.26
C VAL A 145 -17.76 -9.95 9.37
N GLY A 146 -17.76 -11.05 8.59
CA GLY A 146 -18.84 -11.36 7.65
C GLY A 146 -18.93 -10.40 6.47
N PHE A 147 -17.87 -9.65 6.17
CA PHE A 147 -17.79 -8.83 4.96
C PHE A 147 -17.41 -9.72 3.77
N SER A 148 -17.99 -9.45 2.61
CA SER A 148 -17.54 -9.99 1.33
C SER A 148 -16.14 -9.47 0.98
N GLY A 149 -15.48 -10.07 0.00
CA GLY A 149 -14.15 -9.62 -0.47
C GLY A 149 -14.15 -8.14 -0.88
N GLY A 150 -15.16 -7.71 -1.64
CA GLY A 150 -15.32 -6.31 -2.05
C GLY A 150 -15.54 -5.35 -0.88
N GLU A 151 -16.38 -5.73 0.09
CA GLU A 151 -16.63 -4.94 1.29
C GLU A 151 -15.40 -4.82 2.18
N LYS A 152 -14.59 -5.88 2.32
CA LYS A 152 -13.30 -5.83 3.03
C LYS A 152 -12.35 -4.85 2.37
N LYS A 153 -12.28 -4.84 1.03
CA LYS A 153 -11.42 -3.90 0.29
C LYS A 153 -11.93 -2.46 0.39
N LYS A 154 -13.24 -2.23 0.30
CA LYS A 154 -13.84 -0.91 0.58
C LYS A 154 -13.51 -0.44 2.00
N ALA A 155 -13.57 -1.33 3.01
CA ALA A 155 -13.21 -0.99 4.39
C ALA A 155 -11.72 -0.63 4.54
N GLU A 156 -10.80 -1.23 3.77
CA GLU A 156 -9.40 -0.82 3.74
C GLU A 156 -9.20 0.55 3.11
N ILE A 157 -9.87 0.83 1.98
CA ILE A 157 -9.81 2.15 1.35
C ILE A 157 -10.48 3.23 2.21
N LEU A 158 -11.54 2.89 2.95
CA LEU A 158 -12.12 3.78 3.95
C LEU A 158 -11.09 4.16 5.04
N GLN A 159 -10.29 3.18 5.50
CA GLN A 159 -9.19 3.44 6.43
C GLN A 159 -8.12 4.34 5.79
N LEU A 160 -7.74 4.09 4.53
CA LEU A 160 -6.81 4.92 3.78
C LEU A 160 -7.27 6.39 3.73
N LEU A 161 -8.51 6.64 3.36
CA LEU A 161 -9.07 7.99 3.25
C LEU A 161 -9.12 8.72 4.59
N LEU A 162 -9.55 8.04 5.65
CA LEU A 162 -9.71 8.66 6.98
C LEU A 162 -8.39 8.82 7.73
N LEU A 163 -7.48 7.87 7.60
CA LEU A 163 -6.17 7.96 8.22
C LEU A 163 -5.24 8.90 7.46
N ASN A 164 -5.45 9.10 6.18
CA ASN A 164 -4.63 9.94 5.29
C ASN A 164 -3.13 9.79 5.57
N PRO A 165 -2.54 8.59 5.36
CA PRO A 165 -1.14 8.32 5.68
C PRO A 165 -0.20 9.11 4.77
N SER A 166 1.05 9.32 5.20
CA SER A 166 2.08 9.95 4.37
C SER A 166 2.59 9.01 3.28
N LEU A 167 2.59 7.68 3.54
CA LEU A 167 2.90 6.63 2.57
C LEU A 167 1.85 5.52 2.67
N ALA A 168 1.14 5.28 1.58
CA ALA A 168 0.24 4.15 1.47
C ALA A 168 0.83 3.07 0.55
N ILE A 169 0.98 1.86 1.08
CA ILE A 169 1.37 0.67 0.33
C ILE A 169 0.11 -0.15 0.08
N LEU A 170 -0.29 -0.31 -1.18
CA LEU A 170 -1.49 -1.02 -1.59
C LEU A 170 -1.11 -2.36 -2.22
N ASP A 171 -1.23 -3.45 -1.45
CA ASP A 171 -0.82 -4.79 -1.90
C ASP A 171 -2.02 -5.57 -2.43
N GLU A 172 -2.03 -5.78 -3.76
CA GLU A 172 -3.04 -6.56 -4.49
C GLU A 172 -4.49 -6.14 -4.17
N THR A 173 -4.72 -4.84 -4.03
CA THR A 173 -6.00 -4.28 -3.54
C THR A 173 -7.18 -4.55 -4.48
N ALA A 174 -6.94 -4.77 -5.77
CA ALA A 174 -7.99 -5.10 -6.76
C ALA A 174 -8.12 -6.60 -7.05
N SER A 175 -7.27 -7.45 -6.45
CA SER A 175 -7.27 -8.88 -6.74
C SER A 175 -8.58 -9.56 -6.30
N GLY A 176 -9.18 -10.35 -7.19
CA GLY A 176 -10.41 -11.08 -6.92
C GLY A 176 -11.68 -10.24 -6.82
N LEU A 177 -11.64 -8.96 -7.18
CA LEU A 177 -12.80 -8.09 -7.21
C LEU A 177 -13.52 -8.15 -8.57
N ASP A 178 -14.84 -7.98 -8.54
CA ASP A 178 -15.63 -7.72 -9.73
C ASP A 178 -15.37 -6.29 -10.27
N VAL A 179 -15.88 -6.02 -11.47
CA VAL A 179 -15.66 -4.73 -12.18
C VAL A 179 -16.17 -3.53 -11.38
N ASP A 180 -17.32 -3.65 -10.72
CA ASP A 180 -17.92 -2.53 -9.99
C ASP A 180 -17.15 -2.26 -8.68
N ALA A 181 -16.70 -3.31 -7.99
CA ALA A 181 -15.86 -3.18 -6.81
C ALA A 181 -14.48 -2.58 -7.15
N VAL A 182 -13.85 -2.99 -8.27
CA VAL A 182 -12.60 -2.38 -8.75
C VAL A 182 -12.80 -0.89 -9.00
N ARG A 183 -13.88 -0.49 -9.71
CA ARG A 183 -14.17 0.91 -9.99
C ARG A 183 -14.34 1.74 -8.72
N THR A 184 -15.05 1.22 -7.72
CA THR A 184 -15.28 1.92 -6.45
C THR A 184 -13.98 2.05 -5.65
N VAL A 185 -13.16 1.01 -5.58
CA VAL A 185 -11.84 1.01 -4.94
C VAL A 185 -10.90 2.00 -5.63
N SER A 186 -10.83 1.98 -6.96
CA SER A 186 -10.03 2.92 -7.75
C SER A 186 -10.43 4.38 -7.49
N LYS A 187 -11.74 4.68 -7.44
CA LYS A 187 -12.26 6.01 -7.10
C LYS A 187 -11.78 6.48 -5.72
N GLY A 188 -11.76 5.59 -4.72
CA GLY A 188 -11.25 5.91 -3.39
C GLY A 188 -9.74 6.18 -3.38
N ILE A 189 -8.96 5.43 -4.15
CA ILE A 189 -7.51 5.66 -4.29
C ILE A 189 -7.24 6.98 -5.04
N GLU A 190 -7.99 7.27 -6.09
CA GLU A 190 -7.93 8.54 -6.82
C GLU A 190 -8.24 9.74 -5.90
N GLU A 191 -9.23 9.60 -5.01
CA GLU A 191 -9.55 10.64 -4.03
C GLU A 191 -8.41 10.86 -3.03
N TYR A 192 -7.74 9.80 -2.57
CA TYR A 192 -6.53 9.91 -1.75
C TYR A 192 -5.39 10.59 -2.52
N GLN A 193 -5.16 10.22 -3.79
CA GLN A 193 -4.12 10.83 -4.63
C GLN A 193 -4.36 12.33 -4.83
N LYS A 194 -5.61 12.79 -4.94
CA LYS A 194 -5.96 14.21 -5.07
C LYS A 194 -5.65 15.05 -3.83
N SER A 195 -5.55 14.42 -2.66
CA SER A 195 -5.26 15.13 -1.41
C SER A 195 -3.85 15.73 -1.37
N LYS A 196 -2.92 15.26 -2.21
CA LYS A 196 -1.52 15.70 -2.36
C LYS A 196 -0.68 15.69 -1.09
N ASP A 197 -1.13 14.98 -0.07
CA ASP A 197 -0.45 14.92 1.23
C ASP A 197 0.28 13.58 1.46
N GLY A 198 0.26 12.67 0.47
CA GLY A 198 0.82 11.34 0.64
C GLY A 198 1.26 10.67 -0.66
N ALA A 199 2.24 9.80 -0.54
CA ALA A 199 2.74 8.96 -1.62
C ALA A 199 2.05 7.60 -1.67
N LEU A 200 1.98 7.02 -2.87
CA LEU A 200 1.44 5.69 -3.12
C LEU A 200 2.54 4.75 -3.62
N LEU A 201 2.58 3.54 -3.06
CA LEU A 201 3.29 2.39 -3.64
C LEU A 201 2.27 1.29 -3.89
N ILE A 202 1.88 1.11 -5.15
CA ILE A 202 0.87 0.14 -5.56
C ILE A 202 1.58 -1.13 -6.02
N ILE A 203 1.36 -2.23 -5.31
CA ILE A 203 1.84 -3.56 -5.65
C ILE A 203 0.70 -4.30 -6.32
N THR A 204 0.84 -4.64 -7.60
CA THR A 204 -0.22 -5.34 -8.32
C THR A 204 0.33 -6.16 -9.50
N HIS A 205 -0.44 -7.14 -9.93
CA HIS A 205 -0.27 -7.83 -11.20
C HIS A 205 -1.41 -7.47 -12.19
N SER A 206 -2.41 -6.69 -11.72
CA SER A 206 -3.55 -6.25 -12.53
C SER A 206 -3.49 -4.75 -12.73
N THR A 207 -3.50 -4.32 -13.98
CA THR A 207 -3.38 -2.90 -14.35
C THR A 207 -4.71 -2.16 -14.33
N ARG A 208 -5.84 -2.86 -14.22
CA ARG A 208 -7.18 -2.24 -14.18
C ARG A 208 -7.33 -1.16 -13.11
N ILE A 209 -6.68 -1.35 -11.96
CA ILE A 209 -6.74 -0.38 -10.87
C ILE A 209 -5.98 0.90 -11.22
N LEU A 210 -5.06 0.84 -12.17
CA LEU A 210 -4.18 1.94 -12.57
C LEU A 210 -4.80 2.85 -13.64
N GLU A 211 -5.86 2.41 -14.34
CA GLU A 211 -6.44 3.13 -15.48
C GLU A 211 -6.91 4.55 -15.15
N SER A 212 -7.30 4.81 -13.89
CA SER A 212 -7.75 6.14 -13.43
C SER A 212 -6.71 6.90 -12.62
N LEU A 213 -5.53 6.32 -12.39
CA LEU A 213 -4.50 6.88 -11.53
C LEU A 213 -3.36 7.49 -12.35
N HIS A 214 -2.81 8.59 -11.84
CA HIS A 214 -1.53 9.10 -12.34
C HIS A 214 -0.40 8.24 -11.77
N VAL A 215 0.46 7.70 -12.63
CA VAL A 215 1.64 6.91 -12.24
C VAL A 215 2.90 7.68 -12.59
N ASP A 216 3.70 8.03 -11.58
CA ASP A 216 4.96 8.74 -11.77
C ASP A 216 6.09 7.79 -12.15
N LYS A 217 6.14 6.61 -11.48
CA LYS A 217 7.16 5.60 -11.76
C LYS A 217 6.62 4.18 -11.68
N THR A 218 7.18 3.34 -12.52
CA THR A 218 6.90 1.90 -12.56
C THR A 218 8.19 1.13 -12.32
N HIS A 219 8.15 0.15 -11.44
CA HIS A 219 9.27 -0.73 -11.11
C HIS A 219 8.90 -2.18 -11.40
N VAL A 220 9.87 -2.94 -11.91
CA VAL A 220 9.69 -4.38 -12.17
C VAL A 220 10.58 -5.19 -11.24
N LEU A 221 9.95 -6.04 -10.42
CA LEU A 221 10.62 -6.93 -9.48
C LEU A 221 10.60 -8.37 -10.03
N VAL A 222 11.79 -8.95 -10.23
CA VAL A 222 11.99 -10.34 -10.62
C VAL A 222 12.99 -10.97 -9.66
N ASP A 223 12.68 -12.13 -9.12
CA ASP A 223 13.55 -12.91 -8.22
C ASP A 223 14.22 -12.06 -7.13
N GLY A 224 13.42 -11.23 -6.44
CA GLY A 224 13.90 -10.39 -5.34
C GLY A 224 14.76 -9.20 -5.73
N ARG A 225 14.85 -8.86 -7.01
CA ARG A 225 15.65 -7.73 -7.53
C ARG A 225 14.80 -6.79 -8.37
N LEU A 226 15.03 -5.49 -8.27
CA LEU A 226 14.50 -4.55 -9.26
C LEU A 226 15.33 -4.62 -10.53
N VAL A 227 14.69 -5.03 -11.63
CA VAL A 227 15.33 -5.27 -12.93
C VAL A 227 15.06 -4.17 -13.94
N ALA A 228 13.98 -3.41 -13.76
CA ALA A 228 13.64 -2.27 -14.60
C ALA A 228 12.94 -1.17 -13.79
N GLU A 229 13.11 0.07 -14.24
CA GLU A 229 12.39 1.26 -13.78
C GLU A 229 12.01 2.11 -15.00
N GLY A 230 10.81 2.64 -15.03
CA GLY A 230 10.29 3.51 -16.07
C GLY A 230 9.18 4.43 -15.53
N ASP A 231 8.54 5.17 -16.42
CA ASP A 231 7.34 5.95 -16.13
C ASP A 231 6.06 5.09 -16.27
N GLY A 232 4.89 5.74 -16.31
CA GLY A 232 3.61 5.05 -16.47
C GLY A 232 3.50 4.21 -17.75
N SER A 233 4.23 4.54 -18.82
CA SER A 233 4.20 3.79 -20.10
C SER A 233 4.74 2.36 -19.98
N LEU A 234 5.60 2.10 -18.98
CA LEU A 234 6.10 0.76 -18.71
C LEU A 234 4.96 -0.20 -18.24
N VAL A 235 3.90 0.34 -17.65
CA VAL A 235 2.69 -0.45 -17.34
C VAL A 235 2.03 -0.97 -18.61
N ASP A 236 1.90 -0.12 -19.63
CA ASP A 236 1.28 -0.49 -20.91
C ASP A 236 2.14 -1.51 -21.65
N GLU A 237 3.47 -1.31 -21.67
CA GLU A 237 4.42 -2.26 -22.25
C GLU A 237 4.31 -3.66 -21.61
N ILE A 238 4.21 -3.73 -20.29
CA ILE A 238 4.05 -5.00 -19.57
C ILE A 238 2.69 -5.64 -19.86
N ASN A 239 1.63 -4.84 -20.02
CA ASN A 239 0.31 -5.35 -20.40
C ASN A 239 0.31 -6.01 -21.79
N GLU A 240 1.02 -5.42 -22.72
CA GLU A 240 1.09 -5.92 -24.10
C GLU A 240 2.03 -7.12 -24.25
N ASN A 241 3.20 -7.08 -23.60
CA ASN A 241 4.30 -8.01 -23.85
C ASN A 241 4.60 -8.99 -22.70
N GLY A 242 3.96 -8.78 -21.53
CA GLY A 242 4.22 -9.60 -20.33
C GLY A 242 5.59 -9.32 -19.70
N PHE A 243 6.04 -10.26 -18.85
CA PHE A 243 7.30 -10.12 -18.09
C PHE A 243 8.48 -10.87 -18.70
N GLU A 244 8.33 -11.56 -19.83
CA GLU A 244 9.35 -12.48 -20.36
C GLU A 244 10.70 -11.80 -20.64
N GLN A 245 10.69 -10.60 -21.20
CA GLN A 245 11.92 -9.83 -21.48
C GLN A 245 12.67 -9.44 -20.20
N PHE A 246 11.96 -9.13 -19.11
CA PHE A 246 12.56 -8.75 -17.83
C PHE A 246 13.13 -9.96 -17.10
N ILE A 247 12.48 -11.13 -17.22
CA ILE A 247 12.95 -12.41 -16.67
C ILE A 247 14.24 -12.83 -17.40
N ALA A 248 14.27 -12.73 -18.72
CA ALA A 248 15.48 -13.05 -19.51
C ALA A 248 16.67 -12.18 -19.08
N SER A 249 16.45 -10.85 -18.99
CA SER A 249 17.49 -9.90 -18.57
C SER A 249 18.00 -10.10 -17.14
N ALA A 250 17.15 -10.65 -16.25
CA ALA A 250 17.54 -10.96 -14.87
C ALA A 250 18.45 -12.18 -14.78
N ASN A 251 18.31 -13.16 -15.69
CA ASN A 251 19.10 -14.40 -15.73
C ASN A 251 20.49 -14.21 -16.35
N GLU A 252 20.73 -13.09 -17.03
CA GLU A 252 22.04 -12.78 -17.66
C GLU A 252 23.00 -12.01 -16.75
N LYS A 253 22.55 -11.61 -15.55
CA LYS A 253 23.34 -10.87 -14.53
C LYS A 253 23.62 -11.74 -13.30
#